data_91f824090cbf0a1e1ab84668d0f6b195
#
_entry.id   91f824090cbf0a1e1ab84668d0f6b195
#
_cell.length_a   1.000
_cell.length_b   1.000
_cell.length_c   1.000
_cell.angle_alpha   90.00
_cell.angle_beta   90.00
_cell.angle_gamma   90.00
#
_symmetry.space_group_name_H-M   'P 1'
#
loop_
_entity.id
_entity.type
_entity.pdbx_description
1 polymer ?
#
loop_
_entity_poly.entity_id
_entity_poly.type
_entity_poly.pdbx_seq_one_letter_code
_entity_poly.pdbx_strand_id
1 'polypeptide(L)'
;MKRISILSLFAILLAIGYVSANSNTAVSGQGKMKFKVLYKSDHLPPEAQEVLKGAHGGFSVDLRKGKGETYFALKGAGIIQISADLKSTRMVDTPEEMRNTNLHNTTIWHAPDGRSHLLFPGNEANKVFVTGLDGKLDAVLTTPDASVDLGNPVPNDYFKSNGSFVPTDVEQLDGKLYITTGYSRLDYVLTARILNTSPVELAWNNLSFGGKGKGPGQFDTGHGITAPPKLKRLDIADRANGEIDRFSPDGKYLSTLAMPKDSFPCDTYYLGKYTAVASLNNPDKTKGAAIYILENDKLISTILPKEELGLANFMHVHNAVLRQIGKKYYLIAQAWNPGDFAILEQVL
;
A
#
# COMPACT_ATOMS: atom_id res chain seq x y z
N MET A 1 6.89 25.04 91.43
CA MET A 1 5.81 24.43 90.58
C MET A 1 6.17 24.71 89.10
N LYS A 2 6.74 23.74 88.41
CA LYS A 2 7.07 23.85 86.97
C LYS A 2 6.12 22.96 86.19
N ARG A 3 5.39 23.55 85.31
CA ARG A 3 4.49 22.81 84.34
C ARG A 3 5.34 22.31 83.16
N ILE A 4 5.27 21.02 82.89
CA ILE A 4 5.87 20.38 81.75
C ILE A 4 4.76 20.27 80.69
N SER A 5 4.98 20.91 79.54
CA SER A 5 4.12 20.74 78.38
C SER A 5 4.62 19.59 77.51
N ILE A 6 3.78 18.61 77.25
CA ILE A 6 4.03 17.51 76.36
C ILE A 6 3.56 17.91 74.97
N LEU A 7 4.51 18.05 74.02
CA LEU A 7 4.19 18.20 72.58
C LEU A 7 4.02 16.80 71.98
N SER A 8 2.81 16.52 71.52
CA SER A 8 2.52 15.29 70.76
C SER A 8 2.85 15.52 69.26
N LEU A 9 3.85 14.83 68.77
CA LEU A 9 4.21 14.82 67.34
C LEU A 9 3.34 13.81 66.63
N PHE A 10 2.41 14.28 65.77
CA PHE A 10 1.63 13.44 64.86
C PHE A 10 2.48 13.24 63.57
N ALA A 11 2.99 12.05 63.36
CA ALA A 11 3.61 11.65 62.13
C ALA A 11 2.52 11.18 61.12
N ILE A 12 2.24 11.98 60.08
CA ILE A 12 1.39 11.59 58.98
C ILE A 12 2.22 10.76 58.00
N LEU A 13 2.01 9.44 57.95
CA LEU A 13 2.54 8.56 56.94
C LEU A 13 1.70 8.77 55.65
N LEU A 14 2.25 9.48 54.65
CA LEU A 14 1.73 9.49 53.28
C LEU A 14 2.12 8.16 52.62
N ALA A 15 1.18 7.24 52.53
CA ALA A 15 1.31 6.07 51.69
C ALA A 15 1.15 6.51 50.21
N ILE A 16 2.27 6.68 49.51
CA ILE A 16 2.29 6.85 48.06
C ILE A 16 1.99 5.47 47.46
N GLY A 17 0.72 5.24 47.13
CA GLY A 17 0.33 4.08 46.34
C GLY A 17 0.93 4.20 44.94
N TYR A 18 1.95 3.41 44.63
CA TYR A 18 2.37 3.16 43.26
C TYR A 18 1.24 2.40 42.57
N VAL A 19 0.41 3.11 41.82
CA VAL A 19 -0.46 2.49 40.81
C VAL A 19 0.46 2.05 39.68
N SER A 20 0.86 0.78 39.71
CA SER A 20 1.46 0.11 38.56
C SER A 20 0.39 0.09 37.46
N ALA A 21 0.45 1.06 36.57
CA ALA A 21 -0.29 0.99 35.32
C ALA A 21 0.26 -0.21 34.55
N ASN A 22 -0.38 -1.37 34.66
CA ASN A 22 -0.24 -2.43 33.68
C ASN A 22 -0.68 -1.84 32.33
N SER A 23 0.28 -1.33 31.57
CA SER A 23 0.05 -0.93 30.19
C SER A 23 -0.17 -2.25 29.40
N ASN A 24 -1.40 -2.77 29.41
CA ASN A 24 -1.80 -3.76 28.44
C ASN A 24 -1.61 -3.10 27.07
N THR A 25 -0.48 -3.39 26.43
CA THR A 25 -0.20 -2.90 25.08
C THR A 25 -1.28 -3.45 24.18
N ALA A 26 -2.08 -2.58 23.57
CA ALA A 26 -3.15 -2.95 22.66
C ALA A 26 -2.59 -3.85 21.53
N VAL A 27 -3.28 -4.96 21.28
CA VAL A 27 -2.87 -5.99 20.31
C VAL A 27 -4.06 -6.30 19.41
N SER A 28 -3.82 -6.42 18.11
CA SER A 28 -4.82 -6.82 17.12
C SER A 28 -4.34 -8.01 16.31
N GLY A 29 -5.29 -8.84 15.87
CA GLY A 29 -5.03 -10.03 15.06
C GLY A 29 -5.14 -11.34 15.82
N GLN A 30 -4.94 -12.48 15.12
CA GLN A 30 -5.13 -13.82 15.63
C GLN A 30 -3.90 -14.71 15.44
N GLY A 31 -3.82 -15.78 16.23
CA GLY A 31 -2.77 -16.79 16.15
C GLY A 31 -1.37 -16.19 16.29
N LYS A 32 -0.48 -16.52 15.37
CA LYS A 32 0.89 -15.98 15.30
C LYS A 32 0.97 -14.62 14.59
N MET A 33 -0.09 -14.16 13.95
CA MET A 33 -0.15 -12.86 13.25
C MET A 33 -0.91 -11.84 14.08
N LYS A 34 -0.42 -11.60 15.30
CA LYS A 34 -0.86 -10.54 16.20
C LYS A 34 0.13 -9.40 16.18
N PHE A 35 -0.37 -8.17 16.20
CA PHE A 35 0.44 -6.96 16.09
C PHE A 35 0.07 -5.93 17.14
N LYS A 36 1.05 -5.12 17.52
CA LYS A 36 0.92 -3.90 18.32
C LYS A 36 1.52 -2.73 17.55
N VAL A 37 1.17 -1.51 17.91
CA VAL A 37 1.75 -0.31 17.31
C VAL A 37 3.22 -0.18 17.73
N LEU A 38 4.11 0.00 16.77
CA LEU A 38 5.52 0.31 16.96
C LEU A 38 5.78 1.81 16.73
N TYR A 39 5.33 2.33 15.58
CA TYR A 39 5.46 3.74 15.20
C TYR A 39 4.14 4.26 14.62
N LYS A 40 3.92 5.56 14.78
CA LYS A 40 2.79 6.31 14.21
C LYS A 40 3.30 7.39 13.26
N SER A 41 2.43 8.29 12.89
CA SER A 41 2.69 9.38 11.96
C SER A 41 3.86 10.31 12.36
N ASP A 42 4.15 10.44 13.65
CA ASP A 42 5.28 11.22 14.17
C ASP A 42 6.65 10.60 13.83
N HIS A 43 6.67 9.37 13.33
CA HIS A 43 7.85 8.72 12.77
C HIS A 43 8.23 9.20 11.36
N LEU A 44 7.32 9.87 10.66
CA LEU A 44 7.56 10.40 9.32
C LEU A 44 8.33 11.74 9.35
N PRO A 45 9.02 12.12 8.27
CA PRO A 45 9.60 13.45 8.14
C PRO A 45 8.54 14.55 8.31
N PRO A 46 8.91 15.74 8.84
CA PRO A 46 7.95 16.83 9.07
C PRO A 46 7.12 17.19 7.84
N GLU A 47 7.74 17.27 6.67
CA GLU A 47 7.08 17.59 5.40
C GLU A 47 5.99 16.55 5.05
N ALA A 48 6.23 15.28 5.36
CA ALA A 48 5.26 14.21 5.16
C ALA A 48 4.11 14.29 6.18
N GLN A 49 4.41 14.66 7.43
CA GLN A 49 3.38 14.81 8.47
C GLN A 49 2.38 15.92 8.14
N GLU A 50 2.86 17.05 7.57
CA GLU A 50 2.03 18.21 7.21
C GLU A 50 0.92 17.84 6.20
N VAL A 51 1.22 16.94 5.25
CA VAL A 51 0.30 16.56 4.17
C VAL A 51 -0.42 15.22 4.42
N LEU A 52 -0.11 14.54 5.52
CA LEU A 52 -0.52 13.15 5.76
C LEU A 52 -2.04 12.94 5.73
N LYS A 53 -2.83 13.94 6.13
CA LYS A 53 -4.31 13.86 6.07
C LYS A 53 -4.86 13.62 4.67
N GLY A 54 -4.11 14.00 3.64
CA GLY A 54 -4.40 13.75 2.23
C GLY A 54 -3.77 12.47 1.68
N ALA A 55 -3.17 11.63 2.51
CA ALA A 55 -2.49 10.42 2.07
C ALA A 55 -3.43 9.50 1.28
N HIS A 56 -2.98 9.08 0.11
CA HIS A 56 -3.72 8.21 -0.81
C HIS A 56 -2.71 7.49 -1.72
N GLY A 57 -1.87 6.67 -1.12
CA GLY A 57 -0.78 5.98 -1.83
C GLY A 57 -0.57 4.56 -1.31
N GLY A 58 0.50 3.94 -1.76
CA GLY A 58 0.88 2.59 -1.36
C GLY A 58 2.38 2.42 -1.26
N PHE A 59 2.79 1.33 -0.63
CA PHE A 59 4.18 1.02 -0.29
C PHE A 59 4.76 -0.03 -1.22
N SER A 60 6.06 0.05 -1.46
CA SER A 60 6.84 -1.05 -1.99
C SER A 60 8.13 -1.27 -1.21
N VAL A 61 8.54 -2.52 -1.09
CA VAL A 61 9.70 -2.93 -0.28
C VAL A 61 10.80 -3.48 -1.18
N ASP A 62 12.02 -3.01 -1.02
CA ASP A 62 13.18 -3.60 -1.69
C ASP A 62 13.53 -4.95 -1.04
N LEU A 63 13.07 -6.04 -1.65
CA LEU A 63 13.26 -7.40 -1.16
C LEU A 63 14.59 -8.05 -1.56
N ARG A 64 15.50 -7.31 -2.20
CA ARG A 64 16.83 -7.84 -2.53
C ARG A 64 17.62 -8.18 -1.26
N LYS A 65 18.50 -9.17 -1.37
CA LYS A 65 19.34 -9.58 -0.23
C LYS A 65 20.16 -8.41 0.31
N GLY A 66 20.06 -8.19 1.63
CA GLY A 66 20.78 -7.11 2.34
C GLY A 66 20.14 -5.72 2.19
N LYS A 67 19.00 -5.64 1.53
CA LYS A 67 18.14 -4.47 1.43
C LYS A 67 16.92 -4.61 2.34
N GLY A 68 15.96 -3.72 2.18
CA GLY A 68 14.76 -3.76 2.98
C GLY A 68 14.13 -2.39 3.15
N GLU A 69 14.65 -1.39 2.48
CA GLU A 69 14.06 -0.07 2.43
C GLU A 69 12.65 -0.16 1.86
N THR A 70 11.75 0.59 2.43
CA THR A 70 10.36 0.71 1.96
C THR A 70 10.15 2.11 1.41
N TYR A 71 9.50 2.20 0.27
CA TYR A 71 9.23 3.46 -0.43
C TYR A 71 7.72 3.67 -0.58
N PHE A 72 7.30 4.90 -0.47
CA PHE A 72 5.94 5.36 -0.76
C PHE A 72 5.97 6.86 -1.06
N ALA A 73 4.86 7.43 -1.51
CA ALA A 73 4.80 8.84 -1.80
C ALA A 73 3.53 9.49 -1.23
N LEU A 74 3.63 10.78 -0.93
CA LEU A 74 2.51 11.62 -0.50
C LEU A 74 2.44 12.87 -1.38
N LYS A 75 1.25 13.19 -1.87
CA LYS A 75 1.00 14.43 -2.60
C LYS A 75 1.35 15.63 -1.73
N GLY A 76 2.14 16.55 -2.26
CA GLY A 76 2.66 17.71 -1.55
C GLY A 76 4.04 17.50 -0.92
N ALA A 77 4.37 16.29 -0.46
CA ALA A 77 5.69 15.96 0.10
C ALA A 77 6.61 15.30 -0.94
N GLY A 78 6.12 14.31 -1.67
CA GLY A 78 6.91 13.49 -2.60
C GLY A 78 7.24 12.13 -2.05
N ILE A 79 8.36 11.54 -2.47
CA ILE A 79 8.77 10.17 -2.14
C ILE A 79 9.40 10.14 -0.74
N ILE A 80 8.98 9.18 0.07
CA ILE A 80 9.51 8.88 1.41
C ILE A 80 10.15 7.49 1.38
N GLN A 81 11.31 7.38 2.02
CA GLN A 81 11.98 6.12 2.28
C GLN A 81 11.95 5.80 3.78
N ILE A 82 11.58 4.58 4.11
CA ILE A 82 11.72 4.00 5.45
C ILE A 82 12.94 3.09 5.42
N SER A 83 13.83 3.21 6.41
CA SER A 83 15.06 2.39 6.50
C SER A 83 14.76 0.89 6.63
N ALA A 84 15.72 0.06 6.25
CA ALA A 84 15.59 -1.40 6.28
C ALA A 84 15.28 -1.96 7.68
N ASP A 85 15.73 -1.29 8.73
CA ASP A 85 15.49 -1.64 10.14
C ASP A 85 14.26 -0.94 10.73
N LEU A 86 13.52 -0.16 9.93
CA LEU A 86 12.33 0.62 10.25
C LEU A 86 12.54 1.78 11.24
N LYS A 87 13.78 2.07 11.65
CA LYS A 87 14.06 3.04 12.72
C LYS A 87 14.13 4.50 12.27
N SER A 88 14.26 4.72 10.98
CA SER A 88 14.34 6.07 10.42
C SER A 88 13.57 6.21 9.13
N THR A 89 13.14 7.44 8.86
CA THR A 89 12.47 7.83 7.63
C THR A 89 13.16 9.06 7.06
N ARG A 90 13.12 9.24 5.76
CA ARG A 90 13.66 10.42 5.09
C ARG A 90 12.90 10.74 3.82
N MET A 91 12.94 12.01 3.43
CA MET A 91 12.51 12.43 2.10
C MET A 91 13.53 11.93 1.05
N VAL A 92 13.02 11.55 -0.11
CA VAL A 92 13.79 11.29 -1.32
C VAL A 92 13.55 12.45 -2.26
N ASP A 93 14.58 12.89 -2.99
CA ASP A 93 14.40 13.95 -3.99
C ASP A 93 13.28 13.54 -4.97
N THR A 94 12.39 14.49 -5.26
CA THR A 94 11.18 14.20 -6.04
C THR A 94 10.90 15.36 -6.97
N PRO A 95 10.78 15.12 -8.30
CA PRO A 95 10.40 16.16 -9.25
C PRO A 95 9.10 16.86 -8.86
N GLU A 96 9.02 18.16 -9.12
CA GLU A 96 7.87 18.98 -8.74
C GLU A 96 6.55 18.46 -9.32
N GLU A 97 6.58 18.02 -10.59
CA GLU A 97 5.40 17.44 -11.25
C GLU A 97 4.86 16.23 -10.46
N MET A 98 5.75 15.39 -9.95
CA MET A 98 5.37 14.22 -9.14
C MET A 98 4.86 14.62 -7.75
N ARG A 99 5.43 15.66 -7.13
CA ARG A 99 4.93 16.16 -5.83
C ARG A 99 3.54 16.76 -5.93
N ASN A 100 3.19 17.34 -7.07
CA ASN A 100 1.92 18.02 -7.28
C ASN A 100 0.76 17.10 -7.70
N THR A 101 1.03 15.80 -7.91
CA THR A 101 0.01 14.79 -8.22
C THR A 101 -0.12 13.73 -7.14
N ASN A 102 -1.25 13.04 -7.09
CA ASN A 102 -1.37 11.85 -6.27
C ASN A 102 -0.63 10.67 -6.93
N LEU A 103 0.48 10.24 -6.33
CA LEU A 103 1.20 9.02 -6.68
C LEU A 103 0.52 7.87 -5.95
N HIS A 104 -0.50 7.29 -6.60
CA HIS A 104 -1.54 6.49 -5.97
C HIS A 104 -1.07 5.14 -5.41
N ASN A 105 0.00 4.57 -5.98
CA ASN A 105 0.67 3.39 -5.45
C ASN A 105 2.18 3.47 -5.74
N THR A 106 2.94 2.47 -5.27
CA THR A 106 4.38 2.38 -5.49
C THR A 106 4.76 0.94 -5.77
N THR A 107 5.53 0.70 -6.84
CA THR A 107 6.11 -0.61 -7.14
C THR A 107 7.62 -0.46 -7.35
N ILE A 108 8.40 -1.43 -6.88
CA ILE A 108 9.83 -1.51 -7.18
C ILE A 108 10.04 -2.49 -8.32
N TRP A 109 10.65 -2.01 -9.37
CA TRP A 109 11.11 -2.81 -10.50
C TRP A 109 12.64 -2.99 -10.44
N HIS A 110 13.09 -4.24 -10.44
CA HIS A 110 14.52 -4.58 -10.55
C HIS A 110 14.83 -4.93 -12.00
N ALA A 111 15.52 -4.02 -12.69
CA ALA A 111 15.88 -4.20 -14.08
C ALA A 111 16.99 -5.27 -14.26
N PRO A 112 17.05 -5.96 -15.43
CA PRO A 112 18.06 -6.98 -15.70
C PRO A 112 19.50 -6.47 -15.68
N ASP A 113 19.71 -5.17 -15.87
CA ASP A 113 21.03 -4.50 -15.79
C ASP A 113 21.48 -4.22 -14.34
N GLY A 114 20.71 -4.65 -13.32
CA GLY A 114 21.01 -4.52 -11.90
C GLY A 114 20.52 -3.23 -11.25
N ARG A 115 19.99 -2.28 -12.03
CA ARG A 115 19.37 -1.07 -11.49
C ARG A 115 18.01 -1.38 -10.91
N SER A 116 17.55 -0.50 -10.06
CA SER A 116 16.19 -0.58 -9.49
C SER A 116 15.48 0.72 -9.69
N HIS A 117 14.23 0.63 -10.05
CA HIS A 117 13.35 1.75 -10.33
C HIS A 117 12.13 1.70 -9.44
N LEU A 118 11.58 2.88 -9.16
CA LEU A 118 10.25 3.04 -8.56
C LEU A 118 9.27 3.37 -9.69
N LEU A 119 8.13 2.72 -9.66
CA LEU A 119 7.01 2.96 -10.57
C LEU A 119 5.88 3.61 -9.78
N PHE A 120 5.34 4.71 -10.29
CA PHE A 120 4.26 5.44 -9.65
C PHE A 120 3.13 5.74 -10.63
N PRO A 121 1.91 5.25 -10.40
CA PRO A 121 0.73 5.72 -11.11
C PRO A 121 0.33 7.10 -10.58
N GLY A 122 0.50 8.15 -11.40
CA GLY A 122 0.05 9.51 -11.12
C GLY A 122 -1.37 9.69 -11.65
N ASN A 123 -2.36 9.34 -10.85
CA ASN A 123 -3.75 9.26 -11.34
C ASN A 123 -4.36 10.62 -11.71
N GLU A 124 -3.97 11.70 -11.05
CA GLU A 124 -4.41 13.06 -11.39
C GLU A 124 -3.61 13.64 -12.57
N ALA A 125 -2.35 13.20 -12.75
CA ALA A 125 -1.50 13.63 -13.86
C ALA A 125 -1.76 12.82 -15.15
N ASN A 126 -2.54 11.73 -15.10
CA ASN A 126 -2.77 10.81 -16.20
C ASN A 126 -1.47 10.23 -16.78
N LYS A 127 -0.56 9.82 -15.88
CA LYS A 127 0.79 9.36 -16.22
C LYS A 127 1.21 8.20 -15.33
N VAL A 128 2.15 7.40 -15.81
CA VAL A 128 2.99 6.55 -14.96
C VAL A 128 4.40 7.11 -14.98
N PHE A 129 4.95 7.38 -13.80
CA PHE A 129 6.31 7.87 -13.62
C PHE A 129 7.23 6.70 -13.27
N VAL A 130 8.44 6.73 -13.81
CA VAL A 130 9.53 5.81 -13.49
C VAL A 130 10.70 6.64 -12.97
N THR A 131 11.16 6.32 -11.75
CA THR A 131 12.33 7.00 -11.16
C THR A 131 13.38 5.98 -10.73
N GLY A 132 14.61 6.43 -10.53
CA GLY A 132 15.57 5.68 -9.71
C GLY A 132 15.12 5.65 -8.24
N LEU A 133 15.80 4.83 -7.41
CA LEU A 133 15.56 4.80 -5.95
C LEU A 133 15.99 6.12 -5.27
N ASP A 134 16.76 6.95 -5.96
CA ASP A 134 17.16 8.31 -5.58
C ASP A 134 16.11 9.37 -5.93
N GLY A 135 15.01 8.95 -6.58
CA GLY A 135 13.90 9.81 -7.00
C GLY A 135 14.11 10.53 -8.33
N LYS A 136 15.29 10.40 -8.95
CA LYS A 136 15.54 10.99 -10.27
C LYS A 136 14.61 10.37 -11.32
N LEU A 137 13.94 11.21 -12.10
CA LEU A 137 13.03 10.77 -13.16
C LEU A 137 13.81 10.10 -14.30
N ASP A 138 13.44 8.85 -14.61
CA ASP A 138 14.03 8.05 -15.68
C ASP A 138 13.13 8.01 -16.93
N ALA A 139 11.80 7.90 -16.72
CA ALA A 139 10.84 7.87 -17.82
C ALA A 139 9.44 8.28 -17.37
N VAL A 140 8.60 8.62 -18.34
CA VAL A 140 7.17 8.88 -18.13
C VAL A 140 6.37 8.20 -19.24
N LEU A 141 5.36 7.42 -18.86
CA LEU A 141 4.37 6.89 -19.78
C LEU A 141 3.12 7.78 -19.70
N THR A 142 2.75 8.39 -20.81
CA THR A 142 1.59 9.28 -20.92
C THR A 142 0.37 8.55 -21.45
N THR A 143 -0.80 9.21 -21.48
CA THR A 143 -2.04 8.72 -22.11
C THR A 143 -1.74 8.12 -23.48
N PRO A 144 -2.32 6.94 -23.83
CA PRO A 144 -2.18 6.38 -25.17
C PRO A 144 -2.69 7.35 -26.25
N ASP A 145 -1.91 7.52 -27.30
CA ASP A 145 -2.38 8.23 -28.49
C ASP A 145 -3.52 7.47 -29.18
N ALA A 146 -4.43 8.17 -29.84
CA ALA A 146 -5.58 7.60 -30.53
C ALA A 146 -5.21 6.58 -31.64
N SER A 147 -3.96 6.61 -32.14
CA SER A 147 -3.45 5.67 -33.13
C SER A 147 -2.88 4.37 -32.54
N VAL A 148 -2.69 4.30 -31.21
CA VAL A 148 -2.13 3.14 -30.53
C VAL A 148 -3.14 1.99 -30.55
N ASP A 149 -2.70 0.81 -30.97
CA ASP A 149 -3.46 -0.42 -30.82
C ASP A 149 -3.16 -1.09 -29.47
N LEU A 150 -4.15 -1.10 -28.59
CA LEU A 150 -4.10 -1.69 -27.24
C LEU A 150 -4.59 -3.16 -27.23
N GLY A 151 -4.79 -3.78 -28.40
CA GLY A 151 -5.16 -5.18 -28.53
C GLY A 151 -6.63 -5.49 -28.21
N ASN A 152 -7.46 -4.48 -27.99
CA ASN A 152 -8.88 -4.64 -27.72
C ASN A 152 -9.64 -3.40 -28.24
N PRO A 153 -10.76 -3.58 -28.96
CA PRO A 153 -11.52 -2.46 -29.51
C PRO A 153 -12.05 -1.50 -28.44
N VAL A 154 -12.43 -1.99 -27.25
CA VAL A 154 -13.00 -1.13 -26.20
C VAL A 154 -12.01 -0.06 -25.73
N PRO A 155 -10.78 -0.37 -25.24
CA PRO A 155 -9.82 0.66 -24.92
C PRO A 155 -9.36 1.46 -26.14
N ASN A 156 -9.26 0.86 -27.33
CA ASN A 156 -8.91 1.60 -28.54
C ASN A 156 -9.94 2.71 -28.84
N ASP A 157 -11.24 2.39 -28.81
CA ASP A 157 -12.30 3.36 -29.07
C ASP A 157 -12.45 4.37 -27.93
N TYR A 158 -12.17 3.95 -26.69
CA TYR A 158 -12.14 4.83 -25.53
C TYR A 158 -11.13 5.97 -25.70
N PHE A 159 -9.88 5.66 -26.07
CA PHE A 159 -8.84 6.68 -26.25
C PHE A 159 -9.02 7.48 -27.57
N LYS A 160 -9.53 6.88 -28.63
CA LYS A 160 -9.96 7.62 -29.84
C LYS A 160 -11.02 8.67 -29.54
N SER A 161 -11.85 8.43 -28.52
CA SER A 161 -12.90 9.35 -28.05
C SER A 161 -12.42 10.27 -26.93
N ASN A 162 -11.10 10.49 -26.79
CA ASN A 162 -10.47 11.30 -25.74
C ASN A 162 -10.80 10.81 -24.31
N GLY A 163 -10.85 9.53 -24.10
CA GLY A 163 -10.99 8.92 -22.77
C GLY A 163 -9.81 9.25 -21.87
N SER A 164 -10.07 9.46 -20.59
CA SER A 164 -9.02 9.81 -19.62
C SER A 164 -8.23 8.59 -19.17
N PHE A 165 -6.90 8.65 -19.21
CA PHE A 165 -6.01 7.66 -18.60
C PHE A 165 -5.88 7.95 -17.11
N VAL A 166 -6.52 7.15 -16.26
CA VAL A 166 -6.47 7.32 -14.80
C VAL A 166 -5.89 6.04 -14.18
N PRO A 167 -4.55 5.92 -14.13
CA PRO A 167 -3.90 4.74 -13.57
C PRO A 167 -4.13 4.66 -12.06
N THR A 168 -4.51 3.48 -11.55
CA THR A 168 -4.65 3.22 -10.11
C THR A 168 -3.45 2.50 -9.54
N ASP A 169 -2.84 1.59 -10.32
CA ASP A 169 -1.63 0.90 -9.92
C ASP A 169 -0.81 0.48 -11.15
N VAL A 170 0.45 0.12 -10.93
CA VAL A 170 1.34 -0.37 -11.97
C VAL A 170 2.25 -1.46 -11.42
N GLU A 171 2.30 -2.60 -12.10
CA GLU A 171 3.18 -3.73 -11.76
C GLU A 171 4.07 -4.10 -12.94
N GLN A 172 5.26 -4.61 -12.65
CA GLN A 172 6.19 -5.09 -13.66
C GLN A 172 6.29 -6.62 -13.64
N LEU A 173 6.07 -7.25 -14.80
CA LEU A 173 6.26 -8.70 -14.97
C LEU A 173 6.72 -9.00 -16.39
N ASP A 174 7.75 -9.85 -16.50
CA ASP A 174 8.27 -10.38 -17.79
C ASP A 174 8.52 -9.29 -18.86
N GLY A 175 9.14 -8.15 -18.47
CA GLY A 175 9.51 -7.06 -19.39
C GLY A 175 8.36 -6.16 -19.82
N LYS A 176 7.22 -6.25 -19.15
CA LYS A 176 6.06 -5.40 -19.37
C LYS A 176 5.63 -4.70 -18.09
N LEU A 177 5.01 -3.54 -18.23
CA LEU A 177 4.22 -2.90 -17.21
C LEU A 177 2.75 -3.27 -17.42
N TYR A 178 2.05 -3.54 -16.33
CA TYR A 178 0.61 -3.80 -16.27
C TYR A 178 -0.01 -2.70 -15.42
N ILE A 179 -0.97 -1.99 -15.96
CA ILE A 179 -1.49 -0.75 -15.37
C ILE A 179 -3.00 -0.88 -15.22
N THR A 180 -3.49 -0.91 -14.00
CA THR A 180 -4.92 -0.86 -13.70
C THR A 180 -5.47 0.55 -13.90
N THR A 181 -6.72 0.67 -14.35
CA THR A 181 -7.39 1.96 -14.64
C THR A 181 -8.75 2.08 -13.98
N GLY A 182 -8.91 1.51 -12.79
CA GLY A 182 -10.21 1.39 -12.10
C GLY A 182 -10.88 2.72 -11.73
N TYR A 183 -10.17 3.85 -11.76
CA TYR A 183 -10.75 5.17 -11.57
C TYR A 183 -11.23 5.84 -12.88
N SER A 184 -11.01 5.19 -14.00
CA SER A 184 -11.59 5.60 -15.29
C SER A 184 -12.89 4.85 -15.56
N ARG A 185 -13.63 5.30 -16.59
CA ARG A 185 -14.80 4.54 -17.07
C ARG A 185 -14.39 3.24 -17.78
N LEU A 186 -13.13 3.13 -18.14
CA LEU A 186 -12.58 1.99 -18.87
C LEU A 186 -12.50 0.74 -18.00
N ASP A 187 -11.88 0.86 -16.81
CA ASP A 187 -11.66 -0.24 -15.85
C ASP A 187 -11.01 -1.47 -16.48
N TYR A 188 -9.93 -1.24 -17.22
CA TYR A 188 -9.09 -2.26 -17.86
C TYR A 188 -7.71 -2.28 -17.26
N VAL A 189 -7.03 -3.41 -17.40
CA VAL A 189 -5.57 -3.46 -17.32
C VAL A 189 -5.02 -3.14 -18.70
N LEU A 190 -4.24 -2.08 -18.81
CA LEU A 190 -3.47 -1.73 -20.00
C LEU A 190 -2.04 -2.22 -19.83
N THR A 191 -1.33 -2.45 -20.94
CA THR A 191 0.06 -2.89 -20.85
C THR A 191 1.01 -2.01 -21.67
N ALA A 192 2.25 -1.85 -21.14
CA ALA A 192 3.34 -1.22 -21.86
C ALA A 192 4.58 -2.14 -21.89
N ARG A 193 5.34 -2.10 -22.97
CA ARG A 193 6.63 -2.80 -23.09
C ARG A 193 7.75 -1.93 -22.55
N ILE A 194 8.69 -2.54 -21.86
CA ILE A 194 9.98 -1.94 -21.53
C ILE A 194 10.89 -2.24 -22.73
N LEU A 195 11.21 -1.22 -23.51
CA LEU A 195 12.05 -1.35 -24.72
C LEU A 195 13.54 -1.29 -24.37
N ASN A 196 13.89 -0.48 -23.37
CA ASN A 196 15.25 -0.29 -22.90
C ASN A 196 15.22 0.01 -21.39
N THR A 197 16.31 -0.34 -20.69
CA THR A 197 16.47 -0.07 -19.26
C THR A 197 17.48 1.05 -18.97
N SER A 198 18.28 1.47 -19.96
CA SER A 198 19.29 2.55 -19.82
C SER A 198 19.55 3.29 -21.12
N PRO A 199 18.92 4.45 -21.37
CA PRO A 199 17.82 5.07 -20.58
C PRO A 199 16.58 4.18 -20.58
N VAL A 200 15.67 4.41 -19.62
CA VAL A 200 14.39 3.68 -19.62
C VAL A 200 13.53 4.18 -20.78
N GLU A 201 13.10 3.24 -21.62
CA GLU A 201 12.21 3.52 -22.75
C GLU A 201 10.97 2.63 -22.67
N LEU A 202 9.80 3.22 -22.78
CA LEU A 202 8.49 2.57 -22.67
C LEU A 202 7.67 2.80 -23.93
N ALA A 203 6.90 1.79 -24.33
CA ALA A 203 5.91 1.93 -25.38
C ALA A 203 4.65 1.13 -25.05
N TRP A 204 3.49 1.68 -25.39
CA TRP A 204 2.23 0.94 -25.26
C TRP A 204 2.29 -0.38 -26.00
N ASN A 205 1.59 -1.37 -25.46
CA ASN A 205 1.60 -2.75 -25.97
C ASN A 205 0.21 -3.15 -26.45
N ASN A 206 0.16 -4.00 -27.45
CA ASN A 206 -1.06 -4.59 -28.01
C ASN A 206 -1.56 -5.74 -27.10
N LEU A 207 -1.92 -5.40 -25.87
CA LEU A 207 -2.56 -6.29 -24.91
C LEU A 207 -3.27 -5.45 -23.85
N SER A 208 -4.57 -5.65 -23.70
CA SER A 208 -5.37 -5.14 -22.59
C SER A 208 -6.46 -6.15 -22.25
N PHE A 209 -6.88 -6.19 -20.99
CA PHE A 209 -7.85 -7.16 -20.50
C PHE A 209 -8.64 -6.61 -19.30
N GLY A 210 -9.68 -7.33 -18.89
CA GLY A 210 -10.59 -6.92 -17.84
C GLY A 210 -11.81 -6.22 -18.42
N GLY A 211 -12.08 -5.02 -17.93
CA GLY A 211 -13.23 -4.21 -18.31
C GLY A 211 -14.32 -4.24 -17.25
N LYS A 212 -15.17 -3.20 -17.27
CA LYS A 212 -16.17 -2.99 -16.23
C LYS A 212 -17.22 -4.09 -16.21
N GLY A 213 -17.45 -4.69 -15.02
CA GLY A 213 -18.47 -5.72 -14.83
C GLY A 213 -18.33 -6.47 -13.52
N LYS A 214 -19.07 -7.58 -13.41
CA LYS A 214 -19.09 -8.47 -12.23
C LYS A 214 -18.87 -9.94 -12.60
N GLY A 215 -18.60 -10.20 -13.87
CA GLY A 215 -18.30 -11.54 -14.34
C GLY A 215 -16.83 -11.89 -14.15
N PRO A 216 -16.47 -13.18 -14.29
CA PRO A 216 -15.10 -13.63 -14.18
C PRO A 216 -14.15 -12.82 -15.07
N GLY A 217 -13.15 -12.18 -14.43
CA GLY A 217 -12.17 -11.35 -15.11
C GLY A 217 -12.68 -9.97 -15.57
N GLN A 218 -13.81 -9.53 -15.09
CA GLN A 218 -14.28 -8.14 -15.20
C GLN A 218 -14.12 -7.45 -13.85
N PHE A 219 -14.02 -6.12 -13.83
CA PHE A 219 -13.78 -5.34 -12.62
C PHE A 219 -14.92 -4.38 -12.30
N ASP A 220 -15.14 -4.16 -11.01
CA ASP A 220 -15.80 -2.96 -10.50
C ASP A 220 -14.80 -2.23 -9.61
N THR A 221 -13.97 -1.41 -10.25
CA THR A 221 -12.77 -0.76 -9.74
C THR A 221 -11.58 -1.74 -9.58
N GLY A 222 -10.96 -2.15 -10.68
CA GLY A 222 -9.64 -2.80 -10.69
C GLY A 222 -8.58 -1.86 -10.11
N HIS A 223 -8.20 -2.06 -8.82
CA HIS A 223 -7.51 -1.06 -8.04
C HIS A 223 -6.01 -1.36 -7.91
N GLY A 224 -5.59 -2.24 -7.01
CA GLY A 224 -4.20 -2.67 -6.88
C GLY A 224 -3.88 -3.82 -7.83
N ILE A 225 -2.64 -3.89 -8.30
CA ILE A 225 -2.14 -5.00 -9.12
C ILE A 225 -0.79 -5.45 -8.59
N THR A 226 -0.62 -6.75 -8.40
CA THR A 226 0.60 -7.33 -7.84
C THR A 226 1.00 -8.57 -8.61
N ALA A 227 2.28 -8.72 -8.93
CA ALA A 227 2.87 -9.95 -9.43
C ALA A 227 3.45 -10.75 -8.25
N PRO A 228 2.77 -11.81 -7.76
CA PRO A 228 3.27 -12.58 -6.64
C PRO A 228 4.65 -13.19 -6.95
N PRO A 229 5.65 -13.06 -6.06
CA PRO A 229 7.00 -13.55 -6.32
C PRO A 229 7.02 -15.03 -6.73
N LYS A 230 7.77 -15.36 -7.77
CA LYS A 230 7.93 -16.70 -8.34
C LYS A 230 6.68 -17.29 -9.01
N LEU A 231 5.58 -16.57 -9.04
CA LEU A 231 4.40 -16.99 -9.77
C LEU A 231 4.28 -16.15 -11.04
N LYS A 232 4.04 -16.81 -12.17
CA LYS A 232 3.80 -16.13 -13.44
C LYS A 232 2.30 -15.79 -13.55
N ARG A 233 1.86 -14.86 -12.71
CA ARG A 233 0.49 -14.37 -12.71
C ARG A 233 0.44 -12.94 -12.15
N LEU A 234 -0.69 -12.31 -12.37
CA LEU A 234 -1.07 -11.03 -11.82
C LEU A 234 -2.29 -11.22 -10.92
N ASP A 235 -2.25 -10.66 -9.73
CA ASP A 235 -3.36 -10.62 -8.81
C ASP A 235 -3.88 -9.18 -8.74
N ILE A 236 -5.16 -8.96 -9.09
CA ILE A 236 -5.78 -7.64 -9.17
C ILE A 236 -6.85 -7.53 -8.09
N ALA A 237 -6.74 -6.51 -7.25
CA ALA A 237 -7.77 -6.19 -6.27
C ALA A 237 -8.97 -5.58 -6.98
N ASP A 238 -10.00 -6.38 -7.19
CA ASP A 238 -11.29 -5.93 -7.72
C ASP A 238 -12.15 -5.43 -6.56
N ARG A 239 -11.98 -4.13 -6.29
CA ARG A 239 -12.35 -3.52 -5.03
C ARG A 239 -13.83 -3.62 -4.71
N ALA A 240 -14.69 -3.17 -5.61
CA ALA A 240 -16.13 -3.12 -5.33
C ALA A 240 -16.83 -4.49 -5.52
N ASN A 241 -16.23 -5.42 -6.26
CA ASN A 241 -16.69 -6.81 -6.30
C ASN A 241 -16.25 -7.60 -5.04
N GLY A 242 -15.27 -7.09 -4.28
CA GLY A 242 -14.86 -7.68 -3.01
C GLY A 242 -13.98 -8.91 -3.15
N GLU A 243 -13.13 -8.94 -4.16
CA GLU A 243 -12.35 -10.11 -4.54
C GLU A 243 -10.98 -9.76 -5.12
N ILE A 244 -10.13 -10.76 -5.27
CA ILE A 244 -8.85 -10.68 -5.97
C ILE A 244 -8.92 -11.54 -7.21
N ASP A 245 -8.91 -10.93 -8.37
CA ASP A 245 -8.91 -11.64 -9.64
C ASP A 245 -7.50 -11.95 -10.12
N ARG A 246 -7.30 -13.14 -10.64
CA ARG A 246 -6.01 -13.67 -11.06
C ARG A 246 -5.95 -13.84 -12.55
N PHE A 247 -4.86 -13.36 -13.14
CA PHE A 247 -4.63 -13.44 -14.57
C PHE A 247 -3.23 -13.97 -14.88
N SER A 248 -3.11 -14.63 -16.03
CA SER A 248 -1.81 -14.91 -16.62
C SER A 248 -1.20 -13.65 -17.26
N PRO A 249 0.12 -13.63 -17.55
CA PRO A 249 0.77 -12.46 -18.17
C PRO A 249 0.27 -12.12 -19.58
N ASP A 250 -0.47 -13.02 -20.24
CA ASP A 250 -1.14 -12.79 -21.50
C ASP A 250 -2.60 -12.32 -21.36
N GLY A 251 -3.00 -11.98 -20.13
CA GLY A 251 -4.31 -11.40 -19.83
C GLY A 251 -5.46 -12.39 -19.73
N LYS A 252 -5.17 -13.70 -19.67
CA LYS A 252 -6.21 -14.72 -19.50
C LYS A 252 -6.61 -14.81 -18.02
N TYR A 253 -7.89 -14.71 -17.75
CA TYR A 253 -8.46 -14.97 -16.42
C TYR A 253 -8.17 -16.40 -15.97
N LEU A 254 -7.74 -16.57 -14.73
CA LEU A 254 -7.39 -17.86 -14.12
C LEU A 254 -8.35 -18.27 -13.01
N SER A 255 -8.61 -17.39 -12.07
CA SER A 255 -9.45 -17.66 -10.91
C SER A 255 -9.71 -16.38 -10.11
N THR A 256 -10.66 -16.47 -9.20
CA THR A 256 -10.95 -15.43 -8.19
C THR A 256 -10.67 -15.95 -6.78
N LEU A 257 -10.08 -15.12 -5.95
CA LEU A 257 -9.97 -15.31 -4.51
C LEU A 257 -10.97 -14.37 -3.82
N ALA A 258 -12.05 -14.94 -3.29
CA ALA A 258 -13.05 -14.17 -2.56
C ALA A 258 -12.46 -13.58 -1.26
N MET A 259 -12.71 -12.31 -1.01
CA MET A 259 -12.40 -11.64 0.25
C MET A 259 -13.65 -11.56 1.14
N PRO A 260 -13.53 -11.22 2.43
CA PRO A 260 -14.71 -10.98 3.26
C PRO A 260 -15.67 -10.00 2.58
N LYS A 261 -16.95 -10.38 2.50
CA LYS A 261 -17.98 -9.60 1.81
C LYS A 261 -17.98 -8.14 2.29
N ASP A 262 -18.12 -7.19 1.38
CA ASP A 262 -18.13 -5.75 1.64
C ASP A 262 -16.82 -5.17 2.24
N SER A 263 -15.69 -5.92 2.18
CA SER A 263 -14.40 -5.45 2.66
C SER A 263 -13.73 -4.44 1.72
N PHE A 264 -13.96 -4.55 0.43
CA PHE A 264 -13.38 -3.73 -0.63
C PHE A 264 -11.84 -3.74 -0.61
N PRO A 265 -11.19 -4.86 -1.03
CA PRO A 265 -9.74 -4.97 -1.07
C PRO A 265 -9.14 -3.88 -1.96
N CYS A 266 -8.14 -3.17 -1.44
CA CYS A 266 -7.46 -2.11 -2.19
C CYS A 266 -6.22 -2.63 -2.89
N ASP A 267 -5.44 -3.47 -2.21
CA ASP A 267 -4.20 -4.00 -2.74
C ASP A 267 -3.79 -5.28 -2.01
N THR A 268 -2.86 -6.03 -2.62
CA THR A 268 -2.25 -7.24 -2.06
C THR A 268 -0.74 -7.08 -1.96
N TYR A 269 -0.15 -7.60 -0.90
CA TYR A 269 1.31 -7.66 -0.76
C TYR A 269 1.76 -9.05 -0.32
N TYR A 270 2.70 -9.64 -1.06
CA TYR A 270 3.18 -11.00 -0.84
C TYR A 270 4.54 -11.04 -0.12
N LEU A 271 4.63 -11.81 0.97
CA LEU A 271 5.88 -12.12 1.65
C LEU A 271 5.97 -13.61 1.97
N GLY A 272 6.67 -14.37 1.15
CA GLY A 272 6.75 -15.82 1.26
C GLY A 272 5.37 -16.48 1.10
N LYS A 273 4.88 -17.15 2.14
CA LYS A 273 3.55 -17.78 2.14
C LYS A 273 2.43 -16.86 2.62
N TYR A 274 2.77 -15.66 3.08
CA TYR A 274 1.80 -14.71 3.61
C TYR A 274 1.44 -13.66 2.58
N THR A 275 0.16 -13.26 2.62
CA THR A 275 -0.36 -12.14 1.86
C THR A 275 -1.01 -11.17 2.83
N ALA A 276 -0.62 -9.90 2.79
CA ALA A 276 -1.38 -8.83 3.42
C ALA A 276 -2.34 -8.23 2.39
N VAL A 277 -3.60 -8.03 2.79
CA VAL A 277 -4.62 -7.38 1.97
C VAL A 277 -5.17 -6.20 2.75
N ALA A 278 -4.92 -5.00 2.24
CA ALA A 278 -5.54 -3.79 2.75
C ALA A 278 -6.98 -3.68 2.25
N SER A 279 -7.89 -3.25 3.10
CA SER A 279 -9.30 -3.10 2.75
C SER A 279 -9.78 -1.69 2.95
N LEU A 280 -10.61 -1.19 2.02
CA LEU A 280 -11.20 0.14 2.14
C LEU A 280 -12.23 0.20 3.27
N ASN A 281 -12.99 -0.88 3.45
CA ASN A 281 -14.09 -0.95 4.40
C ASN A 281 -13.97 -2.16 5.34
N ASN A 282 -14.77 -2.14 6.38
CA ASN A 282 -15.06 -3.29 7.22
C ASN A 282 -16.44 -3.86 6.81
N PRO A 283 -16.64 -5.19 6.77
CA PRO A 283 -17.98 -5.78 6.63
C PRO A 283 -18.99 -5.23 7.64
N ASP A 284 -18.55 -5.02 8.87
CA ASP A 284 -19.28 -4.23 9.89
C ASP A 284 -19.00 -2.74 9.67
N LYS A 285 -19.92 -2.04 9.02
CA LYS A 285 -19.77 -0.63 8.62
C LYS A 285 -19.69 0.37 9.79
N THR A 286 -19.86 -0.09 11.03
CA THR A 286 -19.64 0.73 12.23
C THR A 286 -18.18 0.75 12.66
N LYS A 287 -17.34 -0.13 12.07
CA LYS A 287 -15.93 -0.29 12.38
C LYS A 287 -15.03 0.26 11.27
N GLY A 288 -13.80 0.59 11.66
CA GLY A 288 -12.74 0.91 10.72
C GLY A 288 -12.32 -0.30 9.88
N ALA A 289 -11.67 -0.03 8.77
CA ALA A 289 -11.24 -1.05 7.83
C ALA A 289 -10.22 -2.02 8.43
N ALA A 290 -10.23 -3.25 7.92
CA ALA A 290 -9.33 -4.30 8.34
C ALA A 290 -8.10 -4.40 7.43
N ILE A 291 -7.02 -4.98 7.98
CA ILE A 291 -5.94 -5.57 7.20
C ILE A 291 -6.06 -7.09 7.39
N TYR A 292 -6.23 -7.80 6.30
CA TYR A 292 -6.32 -9.25 6.32
C TYR A 292 -4.94 -9.87 6.07
N ILE A 293 -4.58 -10.88 6.86
CA ILE A 293 -3.39 -11.71 6.61
C ILE A 293 -3.84 -13.10 6.20
N LEU A 294 -3.42 -13.51 5.02
CA LEU A 294 -3.65 -14.84 4.50
C LEU A 294 -2.36 -15.67 4.56
N GLU A 295 -2.50 -16.97 4.75
CA GLU A 295 -1.43 -17.96 4.57
C GLU A 295 -1.87 -18.95 3.49
N ASN A 296 -1.18 -18.95 2.34
CA ASN A 296 -1.56 -19.76 1.17
C ASN A 296 -3.07 -19.60 0.83
N ASP A 297 -3.49 -18.35 0.64
CA ASP A 297 -4.86 -17.92 0.31
C ASP A 297 -5.93 -18.17 1.41
N LYS A 298 -5.54 -18.65 2.57
CA LYS A 298 -6.46 -18.84 3.70
C LYS A 298 -6.33 -17.69 4.69
N LEU A 299 -7.42 -17.04 5.01
CA LEU A 299 -7.47 -15.99 6.04
C LEU A 299 -7.09 -16.59 7.40
N ILE A 300 -6.02 -16.05 8.02
CA ILE A 300 -5.51 -16.51 9.32
C ILE A 300 -5.51 -15.42 10.38
N SER A 301 -5.59 -14.15 9.98
CA SER A 301 -5.63 -13.03 10.93
C SER A 301 -6.32 -11.83 10.31
N THR A 302 -7.12 -11.14 11.12
CA THR A 302 -7.75 -9.87 10.82
C THR A 302 -7.26 -8.83 11.81
N ILE A 303 -6.56 -7.82 11.32
CA ILE A 303 -6.06 -6.71 12.12
C ILE A 303 -7.06 -5.57 12.02
N LEU A 304 -7.49 -5.01 13.15
CA LEU A 304 -8.43 -3.89 13.27
C LEU A 304 -7.70 -2.67 13.85
N PRO A 305 -7.03 -1.86 13.02
CA PRO A 305 -6.16 -0.79 13.49
C PRO A 305 -6.90 0.23 14.35
N LYS A 306 -8.11 0.60 13.95
CA LYS A 306 -8.90 1.60 14.69
C LYS A 306 -9.42 1.07 16.02
N GLU A 307 -10.12 -0.06 16.02
CA GLU A 307 -10.83 -0.58 17.18
C GLU A 307 -9.89 -1.19 18.22
N GLU A 308 -8.89 -1.95 17.77
CA GLU A 308 -8.07 -2.76 18.66
C GLU A 308 -6.71 -2.11 18.95
N LEU A 309 -6.20 -1.24 18.05
CA LEU A 309 -4.91 -0.57 18.24
C LEU A 309 -5.02 0.93 18.55
N GLY A 310 -6.24 1.49 18.57
CA GLY A 310 -6.48 2.89 18.89
C GLY A 310 -5.99 3.87 17.82
N LEU A 311 -5.86 3.43 16.56
CA LEU A 311 -5.47 4.26 15.42
C LEU A 311 -6.72 4.91 14.82
N ALA A 312 -7.18 6.01 15.42
CA ALA A 312 -8.52 6.60 15.19
C ALA A 312 -8.80 6.93 13.70
N ASN A 313 -7.78 7.30 12.93
CA ASN A 313 -7.93 7.68 11.52
C ASN A 313 -7.98 6.49 10.55
N PHE A 314 -7.81 5.25 11.03
CA PHE A 314 -7.85 4.05 10.19
C PHE A 314 -9.30 3.61 9.91
N MET A 315 -10.14 4.54 9.44
CA MET A 315 -11.49 4.23 8.94
C MET A 315 -11.42 3.44 7.63
N HIS A 316 -10.48 3.79 6.78
CA HIS A 316 -10.20 3.14 5.51
C HIS A 316 -8.72 2.81 5.45
N VAL A 317 -8.35 1.57 5.11
CA VAL A 317 -6.94 1.20 4.90
C VAL A 317 -6.69 1.10 3.41
N HIS A 318 -5.81 1.97 2.89
CA HIS A 318 -5.53 2.02 1.46
C HIS A 318 -4.48 1.00 1.04
N ASN A 319 -3.41 0.87 1.81
CA ASN A 319 -2.32 -0.07 1.52
C ASN A 319 -1.69 -0.61 2.79
N ALA A 320 -1.19 -1.84 2.74
CA ALA A 320 -0.43 -2.46 3.82
C ALA A 320 0.58 -3.47 3.28
N VAL A 321 1.83 -3.35 3.72
CA VAL A 321 2.90 -4.27 3.33
C VAL A 321 3.50 -5.00 4.52
N LEU A 322 3.85 -6.27 4.31
CA LEU A 322 4.55 -7.10 5.29
C LEU A 322 6.06 -6.97 5.15
N ARG A 323 6.73 -6.92 6.28
CA ARG A 323 8.19 -7.00 6.40
C ARG A 323 8.56 -8.11 7.35
N GLN A 324 9.71 -8.77 7.10
CA GLN A 324 10.32 -9.65 8.08
C GLN A 324 11.71 -9.14 8.42
N ILE A 325 11.97 -8.93 9.72
CA ILE A 325 13.28 -8.55 10.24
C ILE A 325 13.63 -9.54 11.35
N GLY A 326 14.67 -10.33 11.12
CA GLY A 326 14.99 -11.46 11.99
C GLY A 326 13.84 -12.47 12.03
N LYS A 327 13.31 -12.72 13.25
CA LYS A 327 12.21 -13.69 13.46
C LYS A 327 10.83 -13.03 13.52
N LYS A 328 10.75 -11.69 13.51
CA LYS A 328 9.50 -10.93 13.64
C LYS A 328 8.97 -10.44 12.30
N TYR A 329 7.65 -10.36 12.21
CA TYR A 329 6.95 -9.67 11.14
C TYR A 329 6.53 -8.27 11.57
N TYR A 330 6.48 -7.38 10.59
CA TYR A 330 6.03 -6.00 10.73
C TYR A 330 5.02 -5.70 9.63
N LEU A 331 4.01 -4.90 9.94
CA LEU A 331 3.08 -4.34 8.98
C LEU A 331 3.31 -2.84 8.89
N ILE A 332 3.50 -2.32 7.68
CA ILE A 332 3.51 -0.89 7.40
C ILE A 332 2.18 -0.60 6.71
N ALA A 333 1.39 0.31 7.25
CA ALA A 333 0.03 0.55 6.80
C ALA A 333 -0.26 2.04 6.65
N GLN A 334 -1.06 2.37 5.64
CA GLN A 334 -1.55 3.71 5.35
C GLN A 334 -3.07 3.71 5.32
N ALA A 335 -3.65 4.65 6.06
CA ALA A 335 -5.07 4.96 6.01
C ALA A 335 -5.36 6.01 4.92
N TRP A 336 -6.61 6.09 4.51
CA TRP A 336 -7.15 7.09 3.59
C TRP A 336 -8.44 7.69 4.18
N ASN A 337 -8.64 8.98 3.97
CA ASN A 337 -9.86 9.75 4.28
C ASN A 337 -10.39 9.61 5.74
N PRO A 338 -9.69 10.14 6.74
CA PRO A 338 -8.44 10.87 6.61
C PRO A 338 -7.24 9.95 6.49
N GLY A 339 -6.17 10.46 5.85
CA GLY A 339 -4.91 9.75 5.77
C GLY A 339 -4.21 9.66 7.13
N ASP A 340 -3.54 8.53 7.36
CA ASP A 340 -2.69 8.28 8.52
C ASP A 340 -1.66 7.20 8.19
N PHE A 341 -0.71 6.98 9.11
CA PHE A 341 0.40 6.05 8.93
C PHE A 341 0.70 5.32 10.23
N ALA A 342 1.02 4.03 10.13
CA ALA A 342 1.53 3.25 11.25
C ALA A 342 2.47 2.13 10.81
N ILE A 343 3.44 1.82 11.66
CA ILE A 343 4.22 0.58 11.61
C ILE A 343 3.80 -0.26 12.81
N LEU A 344 3.40 -1.48 12.55
CA LEU A 344 2.98 -2.44 13.56
C LEU A 344 4.03 -3.54 13.70
N GLU A 345 4.32 -3.96 14.93
CA GLU A 345 5.27 -5.03 15.26
C GLU A 345 4.53 -6.28 15.71
N GLN A 346 4.93 -7.44 15.21
CA GLN A 346 4.41 -8.73 15.64
C GLN A 346 4.67 -8.97 17.13
N VAL A 347 3.66 -9.43 17.83
CA VAL A 347 3.74 -9.93 19.22
C VAL A 347 3.98 -11.44 19.16
N LEU A 348 5.14 -11.88 19.68
CA LEU A 348 5.54 -13.30 19.73
C LEU A 348 4.98 -13.97 20.99
#